data_7458e95d5242612f98f686589e2ef821
#
_entry.id   7458e95d5242612f98f686589e2ef821
#
_cell.length_a   1.000
_cell.length_b   1.000
_cell.length_c   1.000
_cell.angle_alpha   90.00
_cell.angle_beta   90.00
_cell.angle_gamma   90.00
#
_symmetry.space_group_name_H-M   'P 1'
#
loop_
_entity.id
_entity.type
_entity.pdbx_description
1 polymer ?
#
loop_
_entity_poly.entity_id
_entity_poly.type
_entity_poly.pdbx_seq_one_letter_code
_entity_poly.pdbx_strand_id
1 'polypeptide(L)'
;MKKTYQWAFAAMVCSFGLAVASCNYVADNAVNNDSDPESQEQNEKTIWVLSDIHVMAPELLNGEYQAGDATKDPKMLLYSTEILDKLVGDALNAKPDMMLITGDLTEKGDQKSHKLVASKLGKLVSEGIKVVVIPGNHDINNPDGSTTPQQFAEQYKNLGFNMAYAKDEASLSYACEPFDGLVLLCIDTASGRIGDTTMKWLLDEADKAHENGKQVVVVQHHNVMEHYDGKSSLQKENVLVNYEEVADKMIRSGIHLVFSGHAHIPDIAQYRENLEAGVDSLVEVETGSLLTYPNGWRIIRVNGNFKKWDISTQYVKSIPSLADVNKVSYKLYEDALPDIMKNHIDAFYPVFDSYRYVLTDSNLPVEIFPTDIEEFRVWFMEGVGDQMCKAFLLHISGNEENNPESAKLRKEFQVAMENMVLKRLVEYNVDDETIEMLMLFVSSTYEVLFQPKVESLLTDTNQVDTNVSSSTDDLNVELNIGNK
;
A
#
# COMPACT_ATOMS: atom_id res chain seq x y z
N MET A 1 -33.26 -25.86 26.71
CA MET A 1 -32.12 -25.00 26.42
C MET A 1 -31.40 -25.35 25.09
N LYS A 2 -31.05 -26.62 24.79
CA LYS A 2 -30.39 -27.01 23.51
C LYS A 2 -31.08 -26.52 22.20
N LYS A 3 -32.42 -26.34 22.19
CA LYS A 3 -33.14 -25.89 20.97
C LYS A 3 -33.08 -24.38 20.71
N THR A 4 -32.83 -23.56 21.71
CA THR A 4 -32.81 -22.10 21.58
C THR A 4 -31.47 -21.61 20.97
N TYR A 5 -30.37 -22.27 21.28
CA TYR A 5 -29.03 -21.92 20.72
C TYR A 5 -28.89 -22.32 19.24
N GLN A 6 -29.51 -23.42 18.82
CA GLN A 6 -29.50 -23.83 17.40
C GLN A 6 -30.22 -22.81 16.50
N TRP A 7 -31.25 -22.13 17.00
CA TRP A 7 -31.98 -21.10 16.23
C TRP A 7 -31.26 -19.75 16.22
N ALA A 8 -30.55 -19.38 17.28
CA ALA A 8 -29.71 -18.19 17.31
C ALA A 8 -28.51 -18.34 16.35
N PHE A 9 -27.90 -19.54 16.32
CA PHE A 9 -26.82 -19.90 15.41
C PHE A 9 -27.26 -19.88 13.94
N ALA A 10 -28.42 -20.49 13.62
CA ALA A 10 -28.98 -20.48 12.28
C ALA A 10 -29.40 -19.07 11.80
N ALA A 11 -29.91 -18.23 12.68
CA ALA A 11 -30.30 -16.86 12.34
C ALA A 11 -29.09 -15.95 12.11
N MET A 12 -27.98 -16.16 12.82
CA MET A 12 -26.75 -15.38 12.65
C MET A 12 -25.99 -15.76 11.37
N VAL A 13 -25.93 -17.03 11.04
CA VAL A 13 -25.32 -17.51 9.79
C VAL A 13 -26.14 -17.10 8.56
N CYS A 14 -27.48 -17.05 8.67
CA CYS A 14 -28.36 -16.63 7.55
C CYS A 14 -28.38 -15.14 7.30
N SER A 15 -28.04 -14.28 8.26
CA SER A 15 -28.01 -12.82 8.07
C SER A 15 -26.71 -12.29 7.42
N PHE A 16 -25.65 -13.08 7.41
CA PHE A 16 -24.37 -12.72 6.74
C PHE A 16 -24.12 -13.52 5.46
N GLY A 17 -24.91 -14.54 5.17
CA GLY A 17 -24.73 -15.47 4.03
C GLY A 17 -25.31 -15.02 2.69
N LEU A 18 -25.69 -13.75 2.51
CA LEU A 18 -26.34 -13.26 1.27
C LEU A 18 -25.45 -12.40 0.36
N ALA A 19 -24.14 -12.46 0.50
CA ALA A 19 -23.22 -11.69 -0.33
C ALA A 19 -22.08 -12.49 -0.98
N VAL A 20 -22.16 -13.82 -1.09
CA VAL A 20 -21.10 -14.57 -1.83
C VAL A 20 -21.74 -15.57 -2.78
N ALA A 21 -21.96 -15.15 -4.01
CA ALA A 21 -22.10 -16.04 -5.15
C ALA A 21 -20.90 -15.83 -6.07
N SER A 22 -19.82 -16.58 -5.83
CA SER A 22 -18.65 -16.60 -6.70
C SER A 22 -18.92 -17.47 -7.93
N CYS A 23 -18.86 -16.89 -9.12
CA CYS A 23 -18.77 -17.59 -10.38
C CYS A 23 -17.33 -17.49 -10.90
N ASN A 24 -16.62 -18.62 -10.89
CA ASN A 24 -15.36 -18.75 -11.62
C ASN A 24 -15.65 -18.76 -13.13
N TYR A 25 -15.12 -17.78 -13.84
CA TYR A 25 -15.13 -17.78 -15.29
C TYR A 25 -13.70 -17.60 -15.82
N VAL A 26 -13.22 -18.60 -16.54
CA VAL A 26 -11.96 -18.54 -17.29
C VAL A 26 -12.31 -18.04 -18.69
N ALA A 27 -11.77 -16.91 -19.10
CA ALA A 27 -11.93 -16.39 -20.45
C ALA A 27 -10.63 -16.59 -21.23
N ASP A 28 -10.66 -17.52 -22.19
CA ASP A 28 -9.66 -17.61 -23.26
C ASP A 28 -9.89 -16.47 -24.26
N ASN A 29 -8.97 -15.54 -24.34
CA ASN A 29 -8.92 -14.55 -25.42
C ASN A 29 -7.68 -14.80 -26.29
N ALA A 30 -7.90 -15.38 -27.46
CA ALA A 30 -6.92 -15.37 -28.53
C ALA A 30 -6.93 -14.01 -29.23
N VAL A 31 -5.85 -13.25 -29.09
CA VAL A 31 -5.63 -12.00 -29.81
C VAL A 31 -4.65 -12.23 -30.96
N ASN A 32 -5.06 -11.88 -32.16
CA ASN A 32 -4.22 -11.86 -33.35
C ASN A 32 -3.18 -10.74 -33.22
N ASN A 33 -1.90 -11.11 -33.19
CA ASN A 33 -0.78 -10.19 -33.30
C ASN A 33 -0.37 -10.05 -34.76
N ASP A 34 -0.60 -8.86 -35.31
CA ASP A 34 0.14 -8.35 -36.48
C ASP A 34 0.70 -6.98 -36.12
N SER A 35 1.89 -6.93 -35.58
CA SER A 35 2.72 -5.73 -35.49
C SER A 35 4.20 -6.15 -35.48
N ASP A 36 4.97 -5.50 -36.34
CA ASP A 36 6.38 -5.73 -36.58
C ASP A 36 7.22 -5.52 -35.30
N PRO A 37 7.93 -6.54 -34.77
CA PRO A 37 8.66 -6.44 -33.50
C PRO A 37 9.79 -5.38 -33.53
N GLU A 38 10.39 -5.12 -34.67
CA GLU A 38 11.55 -4.21 -34.79
C GLU A 38 11.19 -2.72 -34.61
N SER A 39 9.91 -2.30 -34.80
CA SER A 39 9.50 -0.91 -34.63
C SER A 39 9.15 -0.55 -33.17
N GLN A 40 8.91 -1.54 -32.30
CA GLN A 40 8.51 -1.34 -30.91
C GLN A 40 9.69 -1.11 -29.95
N GLU A 41 10.85 -1.71 -30.20
CA GLU A 41 12.06 -1.53 -29.38
C GLU A 41 12.69 -0.12 -29.53
N GLN A 42 12.51 0.57 -30.67
CA GLN A 42 13.18 1.86 -30.94
C GLN A 42 12.64 3.05 -30.14
N ASN A 43 11.50 2.92 -29.38
CA ASN A 43 10.89 4.02 -28.63
C ASN A 43 10.56 3.68 -27.15
N GLU A 44 11.12 2.61 -26.63
CA GLU A 44 10.95 2.25 -25.22
C GLU A 44 11.47 3.36 -24.29
N LYS A 45 10.74 3.63 -23.20
CA LYS A 45 11.13 4.55 -22.14
C LYS A 45 11.40 3.82 -20.84
N THR A 46 12.47 4.21 -20.16
CA THR A 46 12.81 3.70 -18.84
C THR A 46 12.46 4.75 -17.79
N ILE A 47 11.57 4.39 -16.87
CA ILE A 47 11.11 5.25 -15.77
C ILE A 47 11.49 4.59 -14.46
N TRP A 48 12.15 5.33 -13.57
CA TRP A 48 12.36 4.91 -12.20
C TRP A 48 11.31 5.54 -11.31
N VAL A 49 10.60 4.73 -10.53
CA VAL A 49 9.59 5.20 -9.56
C VAL A 49 10.10 4.94 -8.16
N LEU A 50 10.20 6.00 -7.39
CA LEU A 50 10.58 6.02 -5.99
C LEU A 50 9.40 6.53 -5.17
N SER A 51 9.31 6.14 -3.92
CA SER A 51 8.36 6.67 -2.95
C SER A 51 9.00 6.79 -1.57
N ASP A 52 8.41 7.67 -0.76
CA ASP A 52 8.66 7.70 0.69
C ASP A 52 10.17 7.71 1.00
N ILE A 53 10.87 8.67 0.38
CA ILE A 53 12.32 8.82 0.55
C ILE A 53 12.69 9.51 1.87
N HIS A 54 11.74 10.12 2.58
CA HIS A 54 11.80 10.64 3.95
C HIS A 54 13.14 11.26 4.35
N VAL A 55 13.73 12.05 3.48
CA VAL A 55 15.05 12.61 3.74
C VAL A 55 15.00 13.56 4.92
N MET A 56 15.94 13.41 5.83
CA MET A 56 16.22 14.34 6.92
C MET A 56 17.61 14.95 6.76
N ALA A 57 17.69 16.27 6.77
CA ALA A 57 18.98 16.95 6.66
C ALA A 57 19.88 16.58 7.85
N PRO A 58 21.17 16.28 7.63
CA PRO A 58 22.07 15.77 8.68
C PRO A 58 22.15 16.66 9.93
N GLU A 59 22.01 17.96 9.78
CA GLU A 59 22.02 18.91 10.90
C GLU A 59 20.77 18.86 11.79
N LEU A 60 19.72 18.14 11.35
CA LEU A 60 18.50 17.91 12.12
C LEU A 60 18.53 16.57 12.86
N LEU A 61 19.47 15.69 12.50
CA LEU A 61 19.71 14.41 13.15
C LEU A 61 20.52 14.60 14.44
N ASN A 62 20.05 15.47 15.33
CA ASN A 62 20.64 15.63 16.66
C ASN A 62 20.09 14.54 17.58
N GLY A 63 20.80 14.24 18.68
CA GLY A 63 20.66 13.07 19.56
C GLY A 63 19.24 12.62 19.99
N GLU A 64 18.18 13.31 19.61
CA GLU A 64 16.78 12.90 19.78
C GLU A 64 16.38 11.79 18.82
N TYR A 65 17.06 11.67 17.67
CA TYR A 65 16.88 10.57 16.68
C TYR A 65 17.91 9.45 16.82
N GLN A 66 18.57 9.34 17.98
CA GLN A 66 19.44 8.22 18.26
C GLN A 66 18.60 6.97 18.58
N ALA A 67 19.20 5.82 18.36
CA ALA A 67 18.73 4.43 18.45
C ALA A 67 17.54 4.08 19.40
N GLY A 68 17.11 4.97 20.29
CA GLY A 68 15.93 4.78 21.17
C GLY A 68 14.58 5.06 20.51
N ASP A 69 14.53 5.91 19.47
CA ASP A 69 13.30 6.15 18.71
C ASP A 69 13.19 5.20 17.50
N ALA A 70 14.28 4.61 17.05
CA ALA A 70 14.31 3.62 15.99
C ALA A 70 13.49 2.34 16.30
N THR A 71 13.15 2.09 17.56
CA THR A 71 12.27 0.98 17.95
C THR A 71 10.78 1.26 17.71
N LYS A 72 10.41 2.49 17.40
CA LYS A 72 9.01 2.89 17.13
C LYS A 72 8.76 3.25 15.68
N ASP A 73 9.81 3.61 14.95
CA ASP A 73 9.78 3.97 13.53
C ASP A 73 10.85 3.14 12.80
N PRO A 74 10.45 2.24 11.90
CA PRO A 74 11.39 1.38 11.17
C PRO A 74 12.19 2.12 10.10
N LYS A 75 11.97 3.43 9.89
CA LYS A 75 12.67 4.20 8.87
C LYS A 75 14.15 4.41 9.20
N MET A 76 14.99 4.19 8.23
CA MET A 76 16.46 4.37 8.33
C MET A 76 16.87 5.84 8.22
N LEU A 77 16.27 6.74 9.02
CA LEU A 77 16.41 8.20 8.90
C LEU A 77 17.88 8.66 8.96
N LEU A 78 18.72 8.02 9.80
CA LEU A 78 20.15 8.33 9.91
C LEU A 78 20.90 8.15 8.59
N TYR A 79 20.41 7.28 7.71
CA TYR A 79 21.01 6.93 6.44
C TYR A 79 20.28 7.53 5.23
N SER A 80 19.21 8.31 5.46
CA SER A 80 18.32 8.81 4.40
C SER A 80 19.06 9.59 3.31
N THR A 81 19.98 10.47 3.72
CA THR A 81 20.81 11.25 2.80
C THR A 81 21.74 10.37 1.96
N GLU A 82 22.35 9.36 2.58
CA GLU A 82 23.31 8.48 1.92
C GLU A 82 22.62 7.50 0.96
N ILE A 83 21.42 7.02 1.34
CA ILE A 83 20.57 6.20 0.48
C ILE A 83 20.15 7.01 -0.75
N LEU A 84 19.69 8.26 -0.58
CA LEU A 84 19.37 9.12 -1.71
C LEU A 84 20.59 9.42 -2.59
N ASP A 85 21.79 9.65 -2.02
CA ASP A 85 23.01 9.83 -2.80
C ASP A 85 23.34 8.60 -3.66
N LYS A 86 23.17 7.41 -3.09
CA LYS A 86 23.35 6.14 -3.82
C LYS A 86 22.40 6.06 -5.02
N LEU A 87 21.10 6.31 -4.81
CA LEU A 87 20.08 6.28 -5.87
C LEU A 87 20.35 7.32 -6.97
N VAL A 88 20.70 8.54 -6.60
CA VAL A 88 21.07 9.60 -7.56
C VAL A 88 22.30 9.18 -8.35
N GLY A 89 23.32 8.61 -7.70
CA GLY A 89 24.51 8.10 -8.35
C GLY A 89 24.20 6.96 -9.33
N ASP A 90 23.36 6.03 -8.93
CA ASP A 90 22.92 4.92 -9.77
C ASP A 90 22.11 5.42 -11.00
N ALA A 91 21.22 6.38 -10.80
CA ALA A 91 20.44 6.98 -11.88
C ALA A 91 21.33 7.76 -12.88
N LEU A 92 22.33 8.49 -12.40
CA LEU A 92 23.32 9.17 -13.26
C LEU A 92 24.10 8.18 -14.14
N ASN A 93 24.36 6.98 -13.62
CA ASN A 93 25.04 5.92 -14.38
C ASN A 93 24.09 5.19 -15.34
N ALA A 94 22.88 4.86 -14.90
CA ALA A 94 21.90 4.11 -15.68
C ALA A 94 21.18 4.98 -16.73
N LYS A 95 21.06 6.28 -16.47
CA LYS A 95 20.41 7.29 -17.32
C LYS A 95 18.96 6.91 -17.71
N PRO A 96 18.05 6.67 -16.75
CA PRO A 96 16.66 6.51 -17.09
C PRO A 96 16.13 7.76 -17.81
N ASP A 97 15.10 7.62 -18.65
CA ASP A 97 14.46 8.76 -19.29
C ASP A 97 13.76 9.69 -18.27
N MET A 98 13.26 9.10 -17.16
CA MET A 98 12.58 9.85 -16.12
C MET A 98 12.76 9.19 -14.74
N MET A 99 12.77 10.03 -13.70
CA MET A 99 12.57 9.63 -12.32
C MET A 99 11.26 10.25 -11.80
N LEU A 100 10.39 9.42 -11.25
CA LEU A 100 9.12 9.79 -10.67
C LEU A 100 9.18 9.53 -9.15
N ILE A 101 8.71 10.48 -8.32
CA ILE A 101 8.68 10.31 -6.87
C ILE A 101 7.27 10.59 -6.38
N THR A 102 6.64 9.56 -5.80
CA THR A 102 5.21 9.56 -5.44
C THR A 102 4.94 10.11 -4.03
N GLY A 103 5.73 11.09 -3.60
CA GLY A 103 5.50 11.83 -2.35
C GLY A 103 6.43 11.43 -1.21
N ASP A 104 6.24 12.09 -0.07
CA ASP A 104 7.04 11.97 1.15
C ASP A 104 8.55 12.06 0.90
N LEU A 105 8.93 13.18 0.27
CA LEU A 105 10.32 13.49 -0.05
C LEU A 105 11.14 13.76 1.21
N THR A 106 10.50 14.29 2.25
CA THR A 106 11.11 14.65 3.52
C THR A 106 10.35 14.05 4.70
N GLU A 107 11.04 13.82 5.82
CA GLU A 107 10.41 13.25 7.00
C GLU A 107 9.47 14.23 7.73
N LYS A 108 9.82 15.52 7.77
CA LYS A 108 9.10 16.51 8.58
C LYS A 108 8.67 17.77 7.83
N GLY A 109 8.83 17.83 6.52
CA GLY A 109 8.47 19.01 5.74
C GLY A 109 9.33 20.26 6.07
N ASP A 110 10.54 20.07 6.58
CA ASP A 110 11.42 21.19 6.90
C ASP A 110 12.18 21.72 5.68
N GLN A 111 12.44 23.02 5.67
CA GLN A 111 13.06 23.71 4.55
C GLN A 111 14.49 23.22 4.22
N LYS A 112 15.23 22.68 5.20
CA LYS A 112 16.62 22.22 4.98
C LYS A 112 16.61 20.89 4.24
N SER A 113 15.76 19.98 4.68
CA SER A 113 15.56 18.68 4.02
C SER A 113 15.05 18.87 2.59
N HIS A 114 14.05 19.72 2.38
CA HIS A 114 13.56 20.04 1.03
C HIS A 114 14.67 20.63 0.12
N LYS A 115 15.48 21.56 0.62
CA LYS A 115 16.59 22.12 -0.15
C LYS A 115 17.63 21.05 -0.52
N LEU A 116 17.92 20.15 0.42
CA LEU A 116 18.85 19.05 0.21
C LEU A 116 18.34 18.11 -0.88
N VAL A 117 17.08 17.65 -0.78
CA VAL A 117 16.44 16.77 -1.77
C VAL A 117 16.44 17.45 -3.15
N ALA A 118 15.93 18.69 -3.26
CA ALA A 118 15.87 19.39 -4.53
C ALA A 118 17.26 19.58 -5.15
N SER A 119 18.29 19.85 -4.34
CA SER A 119 19.67 19.96 -4.82
C SER A 119 20.22 18.65 -5.37
N LYS A 120 19.91 17.50 -4.70
CA LYS A 120 20.36 16.19 -5.15
C LYS A 120 19.64 15.76 -6.44
N LEU A 121 18.32 15.87 -6.48
CA LEU A 121 17.52 15.54 -7.68
C LEU A 121 17.79 16.50 -8.85
N GLY A 122 18.11 17.75 -8.59
CA GLY A 122 18.50 18.72 -9.60
C GLY A 122 19.74 18.32 -10.41
N LYS A 123 20.62 17.48 -9.85
CA LYS A 123 21.75 16.89 -10.62
C LYS A 123 21.27 16.02 -11.76
N LEU A 124 20.20 15.26 -11.57
CA LEU A 124 19.60 14.41 -12.60
C LEU A 124 19.09 15.26 -13.76
N VAL A 125 18.39 16.36 -13.46
CA VAL A 125 17.88 17.30 -14.47
C VAL A 125 19.02 17.93 -15.25
N SER A 126 20.13 18.26 -14.59
CA SER A 126 21.34 18.82 -15.26
C SER A 126 21.96 17.84 -16.27
N GLU A 127 21.77 16.54 -16.08
CA GLU A 127 22.22 15.47 -16.98
C GLU A 127 21.14 15.01 -17.97
N GLY A 128 20.01 15.73 -18.05
CA GLY A 128 18.95 15.48 -19.02
C GLY A 128 17.90 14.44 -18.60
N ILE A 129 17.97 13.92 -17.39
CA ILE A 129 16.97 13.02 -16.85
C ILE A 129 15.76 13.85 -16.36
N LYS A 130 14.56 13.54 -16.83
CA LYS A 130 13.35 14.20 -16.35
C LYS A 130 13.07 13.76 -14.91
N VAL A 131 12.66 14.70 -14.05
CA VAL A 131 12.25 14.40 -12.68
C VAL A 131 10.87 14.98 -12.46
N VAL A 132 9.97 14.15 -11.91
CA VAL A 132 8.61 14.52 -11.55
C VAL A 132 8.38 14.19 -10.09
N VAL A 133 7.91 15.14 -9.30
CA VAL A 133 7.62 14.96 -7.88
C VAL A 133 6.23 15.46 -7.55
N ILE A 134 5.59 14.83 -6.58
CA ILE A 134 4.37 15.28 -5.91
C ILE A 134 4.63 15.39 -4.41
N PRO A 135 3.85 16.17 -3.65
CA PRO A 135 3.94 16.15 -2.20
C PRO A 135 3.26 14.90 -1.60
N GLY A 136 3.80 14.42 -0.48
CA GLY A 136 3.10 13.55 0.46
C GLY A 136 2.69 14.30 1.73
N ASN A 137 2.11 13.60 2.70
CA ASN A 137 1.61 14.19 3.94
C ASN A 137 2.75 14.65 4.88
N HIS A 138 3.95 14.11 4.74
CA HIS A 138 5.12 14.56 5.48
C HIS A 138 5.75 15.83 4.91
N ASP A 139 5.45 16.22 3.67
CA ASP A 139 6.14 17.30 2.96
C ASP A 139 5.58 18.69 3.21
N ILE A 140 4.25 18.82 3.31
CA ILE A 140 3.53 20.09 3.40
C ILE A 140 2.48 20.08 4.49
N ASN A 141 2.27 21.25 5.11
CA ASN A 141 1.30 21.43 6.19
C ASN A 141 1.50 20.48 7.39
N ASN A 142 2.66 19.86 7.49
CA ASN A 142 3.01 19.02 8.61
C ASN A 142 3.18 19.87 9.87
N PRO A 143 2.58 19.51 11.03
CA PRO A 143 2.73 20.25 12.28
C PRO A 143 4.18 20.43 12.73
N ASP A 144 5.05 19.49 12.41
CA ASP A 144 6.49 19.52 12.75
C ASP A 144 7.33 20.32 11.74
N GLY A 145 6.80 20.54 10.54
CA GLY A 145 7.44 21.27 9.46
C GLY A 145 6.83 22.64 9.22
N SER A 146 7.52 23.44 8.43
CA SER A 146 7.10 24.81 8.11
C SER A 146 6.88 25.05 6.62
N THR A 147 6.94 24.01 5.81
CA THR A 147 6.81 24.17 4.36
C THR A 147 5.35 24.26 3.95
N THR A 148 5.02 25.40 3.35
CA THR A 148 3.70 25.63 2.74
C THR A 148 3.65 25.04 1.34
N PRO A 149 2.43 24.78 0.77
CA PRO A 149 2.29 24.34 -0.60
C PRO A 149 3.03 25.23 -1.62
N GLN A 150 2.99 26.56 -1.45
CA GLN A 150 3.67 27.49 -2.33
C GLN A 150 5.21 27.40 -2.23
N GLN A 151 5.73 27.17 -1.03
CA GLN A 151 7.16 26.96 -0.83
C GLN A 151 7.63 25.65 -1.43
N PHE A 152 6.81 24.58 -1.34
CA PHE A 152 7.07 23.31 -2.00
C PHE A 152 7.14 23.47 -3.52
N ALA A 153 6.12 24.07 -4.14
CA ALA A 153 6.08 24.31 -5.58
C ALA A 153 7.29 25.15 -6.07
N GLU A 154 7.71 26.16 -5.32
CA GLU A 154 8.90 26.96 -5.67
C GLU A 154 10.20 26.16 -5.50
N GLN A 155 10.31 25.37 -4.43
CA GLN A 155 11.49 24.53 -4.16
C GLN A 155 11.71 23.48 -5.25
N TYR A 156 10.61 22.87 -5.73
CA TYR A 156 10.63 21.80 -6.73
C TYR A 156 10.21 22.27 -8.13
N LYS A 157 10.23 23.58 -8.40
CA LYS A 157 9.77 24.15 -9.66
C LYS A 157 10.40 23.53 -10.92
N ASN A 158 11.65 23.08 -10.85
CA ASN A 158 12.35 22.43 -11.98
C ASN A 158 12.24 20.90 -11.96
N LEU A 159 11.44 20.33 -11.06
CA LEU A 159 11.29 18.89 -10.85
C LEU A 159 9.83 18.46 -11.07
N GLY A 160 9.29 18.79 -12.22
CA GLY A 160 7.91 18.48 -12.63
C GLY A 160 7.06 19.71 -12.88
N PHE A 161 7.01 20.68 -11.97
CA PHE A 161 6.15 21.87 -12.10
C PHE A 161 6.49 22.77 -13.31
N ASN A 162 7.72 22.74 -13.80
CA ASN A 162 8.12 23.43 -15.02
C ASN A 162 7.61 22.75 -16.31
N MET A 163 7.23 21.49 -16.25
CA MET A 163 6.64 20.74 -17.37
C MET A 163 5.11 20.83 -17.39
N ALA A 164 4.52 21.41 -16.34
CA ALA A 164 3.07 21.51 -16.19
C ALA A 164 2.46 22.40 -17.29
N TYR A 165 1.56 21.85 -18.07
CA TYR A 165 0.73 22.59 -19.02
C TYR A 165 -0.63 23.01 -18.43
N ALA A 166 -1.09 22.33 -17.36
CA ALA A 166 -2.26 22.69 -16.58
C ALA A 166 -1.98 22.51 -15.09
N LYS A 167 -2.62 23.33 -14.25
CA LYS A 167 -2.50 23.29 -12.79
C LYS A 167 -3.89 23.44 -12.17
N ASP A 168 -4.12 22.69 -11.09
CA ASP A 168 -5.31 22.88 -10.27
C ASP A 168 -5.13 24.13 -9.36
N GLU A 169 -6.16 24.96 -9.30
CA GLU A 169 -6.12 26.16 -8.44
C GLU A 169 -6.39 25.84 -6.96
N ALA A 170 -6.98 24.66 -6.68
CA ALA A 170 -7.37 24.26 -5.32
C ALA A 170 -6.30 23.47 -4.58
N SER A 171 -5.27 22.96 -5.30
CA SER A 171 -4.23 22.09 -4.73
C SER A 171 -2.90 22.26 -5.47
N LEU A 172 -1.87 21.50 -5.11
CA LEU A 172 -0.62 21.43 -5.87
C LEU A 172 -0.69 20.45 -7.05
N SER A 173 -1.88 19.99 -7.42
CA SER A 173 -2.03 19.07 -8.56
C SER A 173 -1.70 19.77 -9.88
N TYR A 174 -1.06 19.01 -10.77
CA TYR A 174 -0.70 19.50 -12.10
C TYR A 174 -0.71 18.38 -13.13
N ALA A 175 -0.90 18.76 -14.40
CA ALA A 175 -0.80 17.85 -15.54
C ALA A 175 0.44 18.20 -16.35
N CYS A 176 1.21 17.18 -16.72
CA CYS A 176 2.37 17.34 -17.58
C CYS A 176 2.45 16.21 -18.63
N GLU A 177 3.18 16.46 -19.71
CA GLU A 177 3.43 15.50 -20.78
C GLU A 177 4.94 15.27 -20.89
N PRO A 178 5.52 14.37 -20.05
CA PRO A 178 6.96 14.15 -20.08
C PRO A 178 7.43 13.48 -21.36
N PHE A 179 6.57 12.73 -22.02
CA PHE A 179 6.83 12.11 -23.33
C PHE A 179 5.62 12.36 -24.23
N ASP A 180 5.87 12.55 -25.52
CA ASP A 180 4.80 12.73 -26.49
C ASP A 180 3.85 11.52 -26.46
N GLY A 181 2.57 11.77 -26.21
CA GLY A 181 1.54 10.75 -26.07
C GLY A 181 1.33 10.20 -24.64
N LEU A 182 2.11 10.61 -23.64
CA LEU A 182 1.90 10.24 -22.23
C LEU A 182 1.62 11.47 -21.37
N VAL A 183 0.44 11.53 -20.79
CA VAL A 183 0.05 12.53 -19.79
C VAL A 183 0.13 11.94 -18.40
N LEU A 184 0.84 12.63 -17.51
CA LEU A 184 0.82 12.37 -16.08
C LEU A 184 -0.09 13.40 -15.40
N LEU A 185 -1.11 12.91 -14.69
CA LEU A 185 -1.93 13.69 -13.76
C LEU A 185 -1.35 13.52 -12.36
N CYS A 186 -0.56 14.51 -11.96
CA CYS A 186 0.15 14.54 -10.69
C CYS A 186 -0.77 15.14 -9.62
N ILE A 187 -1.31 14.33 -8.73
CA ILE A 187 -2.38 14.72 -7.80
C ILE A 187 -1.82 14.90 -6.39
N ASP A 188 -2.09 16.06 -5.82
CA ASP A 188 -1.79 16.37 -4.42
C ASP A 188 -2.84 15.69 -3.52
N THR A 189 -2.40 14.67 -2.82
CA THR A 189 -3.21 13.94 -1.83
C THR A 189 -2.67 14.10 -0.40
N ALA A 190 -1.82 15.09 -0.14
CA ALA A 190 -1.18 15.29 1.17
C ALA A 190 -2.19 15.45 2.35
N SER A 191 -3.45 15.78 2.05
CA SER A 191 -4.53 15.84 3.04
C SER A 191 -5.25 14.49 3.25
N GLY A 192 -4.83 13.41 2.61
CA GLY A 192 -5.52 12.10 2.62
C GLY A 192 -6.85 12.09 1.85
N ARG A 193 -7.10 13.07 0.98
CA ARG A 193 -8.37 13.20 0.25
C ARG A 193 -8.18 13.95 -1.06
N ILE A 194 -8.96 13.58 -2.08
CA ILE A 194 -9.16 14.38 -3.28
C ILE A 194 -10.50 15.13 -3.14
N GLY A 195 -10.46 16.46 -3.08
CA GLY A 195 -11.64 17.30 -2.99
C GLY A 195 -12.39 17.40 -4.34
N ASP A 196 -13.66 17.80 -4.29
CA ASP A 196 -14.53 17.84 -5.49
C ASP A 196 -13.98 18.73 -6.62
N THR A 197 -13.35 19.85 -6.29
CA THR A 197 -12.75 20.76 -7.28
C THR A 197 -11.58 20.10 -7.99
N THR A 198 -10.65 19.52 -7.22
CA THR A 198 -9.51 18.79 -7.77
C THR A 198 -9.96 17.55 -8.55
N MET A 199 -10.97 16.83 -8.05
CA MET A 199 -11.54 15.68 -8.76
C MET A 199 -12.11 16.08 -10.11
N LYS A 200 -12.91 17.17 -10.15
CA LYS A 200 -13.43 17.69 -11.42
C LYS A 200 -12.31 18.07 -12.37
N TRP A 201 -11.29 18.79 -11.90
CA TRP A 201 -10.14 19.19 -12.70
C TRP A 201 -9.40 17.96 -13.26
N LEU A 202 -9.17 16.92 -12.44
CA LEU A 202 -8.53 15.66 -12.84
C LEU A 202 -9.29 15.02 -14.02
N LEU A 203 -10.62 14.88 -13.89
CA LEU A 203 -11.46 14.27 -14.93
C LEU A 203 -11.48 15.11 -16.22
N ASP A 204 -11.58 16.43 -16.09
CA ASP A 204 -11.54 17.36 -17.24
C ASP A 204 -10.19 17.26 -18.01
N GLU A 205 -9.06 17.10 -17.31
CA GLU A 205 -7.74 16.96 -17.94
C GLU A 205 -7.55 15.56 -18.55
N ALA A 206 -8.09 14.50 -17.92
CA ALA A 206 -8.09 13.15 -18.47
C ALA A 206 -8.90 13.10 -19.80
N ASP A 207 -10.10 13.64 -19.81
CA ASP A 207 -10.95 13.68 -21.02
C ASP A 207 -10.23 14.43 -22.16
N LYS A 208 -9.62 15.60 -21.89
CA LYS A 208 -8.83 16.35 -22.88
C LYS A 208 -7.66 15.54 -23.44
N ALA A 209 -6.97 14.78 -22.58
CA ALA A 209 -5.86 13.93 -23.01
C ALA A 209 -6.35 12.79 -23.92
N HIS A 210 -7.42 12.11 -23.55
CA HIS A 210 -8.03 11.04 -24.34
C HIS A 210 -8.58 11.54 -25.68
N GLU A 211 -9.23 12.71 -25.73
CA GLU A 211 -9.67 13.34 -27.00
C GLU A 211 -8.51 13.60 -27.96
N ASN A 212 -7.29 13.78 -27.43
CA ASN A 212 -6.05 13.94 -28.22
C ASN A 212 -5.30 12.61 -28.43
N GLY A 213 -5.90 11.47 -28.12
CA GLY A 213 -5.32 10.13 -28.31
C GLY A 213 -4.15 9.80 -27.40
N LYS A 214 -4.01 10.49 -26.26
CA LYS A 214 -2.92 10.30 -25.32
C LYS A 214 -3.29 9.29 -24.23
N GLN A 215 -2.29 8.56 -23.74
CA GLN A 215 -2.41 7.74 -22.57
C GLN A 215 -2.34 8.60 -21.30
N VAL A 216 -3.17 8.26 -20.31
CA VAL A 216 -3.25 8.97 -19.03
C VAL A 216 -2.83 8.06 -17.90
N VAL A 217 -1.95 8.55 -17.05
CA VAL A 217 -1.52 7.88 -15.82
C VAL A 217 -1.66 8.86 -14.67
N VAL A 218 -2.26 8.42 -13.58
CA VAL A 218 -2.34 9.20 -12.34
C VAL A 218 -1.12 8.90 -11.47
N VAL A 219 -0.60 9.94 -10.84
CA VAL A 219 0.48 9.87 -9.87
C VAL A 219 -0.03 10.56 -8.60
N GLN A 220 -0.12 9.82 -7.51
CA GLN A 220 -0.58 10.32 -6.22
C GLN A 220 0.21 9.68 -5.08
N HIS A 221 0.05 10.18 -3.85
CA HIS A 221 0.76 9.64 -2.70
C HIS A 221 -0.04 8.56 -1.98
N HIS A 222 -1.25 8.88 -1.50
CA HIS A 222 -2.12 7.93 -0.80
C HIS A 222 -2.76 6.93 -1.76
N ASN A 223 -3.00 5.71 -1.31
CA ASN A 223 -3.63 4.67 -2.11
C ASN A 223 -5.08 5.04 -2.49
N VAL A 224 -5.49 4.65 -3.70
CA VAL A 224 -6.83 4.83 -4.24
C VAL A 224 -7.70 3.59 -4.11
N MET A 225 -7.14 2.50 -3.59
CA MET A 225 -7.85 1.26 -3.29
C MET A 225 -7.24 0.54 -2.10
N GLU A 226 -7.96 -0.43 -1.56
CA GLU A 226 -7.41 -1.36 -0.58
C GLU A 226 -6.52 -2.39 -1.29
N HIS A 227 -5.33 -2.63 -0.77
CA HIS A 227 -4.40 -3.63 -1.26
C HIS A 227 -4.56 -4.98 -0.53
N TYR A 228 -5.24 -4.99 0.61
CA TYR A 228 -5.72 -6.20 1.30
C TYR A 228 -7.05 -5.90 1.99
N ASP A 229 -7.88 -6.93 2.23
CA ASP A 229 -9.21 -6.77 2.82
C ASP A 229 -9.14 -6.18 4.24
N GLY A 230 -9.72 -5.01 4.40
CA GLY A 230 -9.78 -4.27 5.66
C GLY A 230 -8.63 -3.29 5.88
N LYS A 231 -7.79 -2.99 4.88
CA LYS A 231 -6.74 -1.97 4.97
C LYS A 231 -7.30 -0.64 5.46
N SER A 232 -8.44 -0.19 4.93
CA SER A 232 -9.12 1.04 5.34
C SER A 232 -9.63 1.03 6.79
N SER A 233 -9.79 -0.14 7.38
CA SER A 233 -10.20 -0.29 8.79
C SER A 233 -9.02 -0.42 9.73
N LEU A 234 -7.96 -1.11 9.31
CA LEU A 234 -6.77 -1.39 10.10
C LEU A 234 -5.74 -0.26 10.02
N GLN A 235 -5.62 0.35 8.85
CA GLN A 235 -4.68 1.41 8.51
C GLN A 235 -5.41 2.52 7.75
N LYS A 236 -6.38 3.14 8.41
CA LYS A 236 -7.32 4.10 7.81
C LYS A 236 -6.64 5.24 7.07
N GLU A 237 -5.51 5.69 7.56
CA GLU A 237 -4.72 6.77 6.96
C GLU A 237 -4.00 6.35 5.67
N ASN A 238 -3.85 5.06 5.38
CA ASN A 238 -3.09 4.59 4.22
C ASN A 238 -3.89 4.66 2.91
N VAL A 239 -5.19 4.79 2.98
CA VAL A 239 -6.06 4.96 1.79
C VAL A 239 -6.72 6.34 1.83
N LEU A 240 -7.07 6.88 0.66
CA LEU A 240 -7.87 8.10 0.58
C LEU A 240 -9.19 7.93 1.34
N VAL A 241 -9.61 8.94 2.07
CA VAL A 241 -10.88 8.92 2.81
C VAL A 241 -12.09 8.63 1.90
N ASN A 242 -11.98 8.98 0.62
CA ASN A 242 -13.01 8.79 -0.39
C ASN A 242 -12.54 7.88 -1.54
N TYR A 243 -11.73 6.88 -1.23
CA TYR A 243 -11.04 6.04 -2.23
C TYR A 243 -12.00 5.35 -3.22
N GLU A 244 -13.09 4.74 -2.76
CA GLU A 244 -14.05 4.05 -3.63
C GLU A 244 -14.66 5.00 -4.68
N GLU A 245 -15.10 6.18 -4.25
CA GLU A 245 -15.66 7.19 -5.15
C GLU A 245 -14.63 7.68 -6.16
N VAL A 246 -13.39 7.86 -5.73
CA VAL A 246 -12.26 8.28 -6.58
C VAL A 246 -11.94 7.21 -7.62
N ALA A 247 -11.80 5.95 -7.21
CA ALA A 247 -11.53 4.82 -8.09
C ALA A 247 -12.61 4.68 -9.17
N ASP A 248 -13.90 4.70 -8.78
CA ASP A 248 -15.02 4.61 -9.71
C ASP A 248 -15.02 5.75 -10.75
N LYS A 249 -14.75 6.97 -10.32
CA LYS A 249 -14.68 8.12 -11.22
C LYS A 249 -13.49 8.03 -12.19
N MET A 250 -12.33 7.57 -11.71
CA MET A 250 -11.16 7.38 -12.55
C MET A 250 -11.43 6.34 -13.65
N ILE A 251 -11.97 5.18 -13.30
CA ILE A 251 -12.32 4.12 -14.26
C ILE A 251 -13.27 4.65 -15.34
N ARG A 252 -14.35 5.33 -14.95
CA ARG A 252 -15.33 5.87 -15.88
C ARG A 252 -14.76 6.92 -16.84
N SER A 253 -13.69 7.61 -16.44
CA SER A 253 -12.96 8.54 -17.29
C SER A 253 -11.86 7.88 -18.13
N GLY A 254 -11.72 6.54 -18.08
CA GLY A 254 -10.72 5.80 -18.84
C GLY A 254 -9.30 5.90 -18.26
N ILE A 255 -9.18 6.19 -16.97
CA ILE A 255 -7.91 6.12 -16.24
C ILE A 255 -7.77 4.70 -15.72
N HIS A 256 -6.69 4.01 -16.10
CA HIS A 256 -6.49 2.60 -15.81
C HIS A 256 -5.22 2.29 -15.03
N LEU A 257 -4.37 3.30 -14.76
CA LEU A 257 -3.10 3.13 -14.06
C LEU A 257 -2.84 4.28 -13.10
N VAL A 258 -2.52 3.91 -11.85
CA VAL A 258 -2.11 4.82 -10.78
C VAL A 258 -0.77 4.37 -10.24
N PHE A 259 0.15 5.30 -9.99
CA PHE A 259 1.34 5.10 -9.18
C PHE A 259 1.16 5.81 -7.85
N SER A 260 1.41 5.07 -6.76
CA SER A 260 1.26 5.56 -5.38
C SER A 260 2.43 5.14 -4.47
N GLY A 261 2.33 5.48 -3.20
CA GLY A 261 3.25 5.13 -2.13
C GLY A 261 2.54 5.12 -0.78
N HIS A 262 3.11 5.80 0.24
CA HIS A 262 2.53 6.09 1.54
C HIS A 262 2.49 4.90 2.52
N ALA A 263 1.98 3.74 2.12
CA ALA A 263 1.93 2.59 3.04
C ALA A 263 3.29 1.88 3.19
N HIS A 264 4.30 2.28 2.39
CA HIS A 264 5.65 1.73 2.40
C HIS A 264 5.74 0.26 1.95
N ILE A 265 4.73 -0.23 1.25
CA ILE A 265 4.61 -1.62 0.80
C ILE A 265 4.74 -1.67 -0.72
N PRO A 266 5.59 -2.53 -1.30
CA PRO A 266 5.63 -2.75 -2.73
C PRO A 266 4.52 -3.72 -3.15
N ASP A 267 3.41 -3.20 -3.64
CA ASP A 267 2.21 -4.00 -3.93
C ASP A 267 1.53 -3.54 -5.24
N ILE A 268 0.79 -4.41 -5.90
CA ILE A 268 0.06 -4.11 -7.15
C ILE A 268 -1.35 -4.68 -7.04
N ALA A 269 -2.33 -3.80 -6.87
CA ALA A 269 -3.73 -4.16 -6.75
C ALA A 269 -4.55 -3.74 -7.96
N GLN A 270 -5.66 -4.44 -8.20
CA GLN A 270 -6.61 -4.12 -9.26
C GLN A 270 -8.03 -3.97 -8.71
N TYR A 271 -8.62 -2.82 -8.96
CA TYR A 271 -10.03 -2.54 -8.66
C TYR A 271 -10.89 -2.68 -9.91
N ARG A 272 -12.09 -3.33 -9.77
CA ARG A 272 -13.08 -3.52 -10.83
C ARG A 272 -14.45 -3.09 -10.33
N GLU A 273 -15.09 -2.15 -11.02
CA GLU A 273 -16.42 -1.65 -10.65
C GLU A 273 -17.54 -2.71 -10.79
N ASN A 274 -17.41 -3.64 -11.76
CA ASN A 274 -18.38 -4.70 -12.01
C ASN A 274 -17.72 -5.92 -12.61
N LEU A 275 -18.07 -7.12 -12.14
CA LEU A 275 -17.53 -8.41 -12.61
C LEU A 275 -18.11 -8.85 -13.95
N GLU A 276 -18.89 -8.04 -14.66
CA GLU A 276 -19.44 -8.37 -15.98
C GLU A 276 -18.40 -8.19 -17.08
N ALA A 277 -18.37 -9.11 -18.04
CA ALA A 277 -17.33 -9.14 -19.07
C ALA A 277 -17.27 -7.84 -19.88
N GLY A 278 -16.08 -7.25 -19.95
CA GLY A 278 -15.78 -6.06 -20.73
C GLY A 278 -15.73 -4.76 -19.94
N VAL A 279 -15.69 -4.84 -18.62
CA VAL A 279 -15.60 -3.67 -17.74
C VAL A 279 -14.16 -3.25 -17.54
N ASP A 280 -13.94 -1.96 -17.59
CA ASP A 280 -12.69 -1.30 -17.33
C ASP A 280 -12.24 -1.54 -15.87
N SER A 281 -10.94 -1.57 -15.64
CA SER A 281 -10.33 -1.74 -14.34
C SER A 281 -9.30 -0.67 -14.07
N LEU A 282 -9.05 -0.38 -12.80
CA LEU A 282 -7.97 0.46 -12.33
C LEU A 282 -6.90 -0.41 -11.69
N VAL A 283 -5.67 -0.22 -12.12
CA VAL A 283 -4.49 -0.85 -11.50
C VAL A 283 -3.76 0.21 -10.69
N GLU A 284 -3.49 -0.08 -9.45
CA GLU A 284 -2.61 0.73 -8.61
C GLU A 284 -1.29 -0.01 -8.38
N VAL A 285 -0.19 0.68 -8.69
CA VAL A 285 1.17 0.22 -8.42
C VAL A 285 1.70 1.03 -7.24
N GLU A 286 1.61 0.45 -6.07
CA GLU A 286 2.22 1.01 -4.87
C GLU A 286 3.72 0.73 -4.87
N THR A 287 4.51 1.76 -4.58
CA THR A 287 5.96 1.66 -4.47
C THR A 287 6.35 1.76 -3.00
N GLY A 288 7.07 0.77 -2.51
CA GLY A 288 7.58 0.76 -1.15
C GLY A 288 8.57 1.89 -0.84
N SER A 289 8.80 2.15 0.43
CA SER A 289 9.73 3.18 0.87
C SER A 289 11.18 2.79 0.66
N LEU A 290 12.00 3.75 0.25
CA LEU A 290 13.46 3.57 0.21
C LEU A 290 14.10 3.44 1.59
N LEU A 291 13.44 3.92 2.66
CA LEU A 291 14.00 3.94 4.00
C LEU A 291 13.52 2.82 4.91
N THR A 292 12.51 2.04 4.49
CA THR A 292 12.04 0.87 5.23
C THR A 292 12.33 -0.41 4.46
N TYR A 293 12.38 -1.54 5.16
CA TYR A 293 12.49 -2.83 4.49
C TYR A 293 11.34 -3.01 3.48
N PRO A 294 11.61 -3.49 2.24
CA PRO A 294 12.90 -3.98 1.73
C PRO A 294 13.78 -2.92 1.02
N ASN A 295 13.57 -1.62 1.20
CA ASN A 295 14.35 -0.52 0.62
C ASN A 295 14.33 -0.53 -0.92
N GLY A 296 13.13 -0.67 -1.49
CA GLY A 296 12.93 -0.90 -2.92
C GLY A 296 12.56 0.35 -3.70
N TRP A 297 12.75 0.27 -5.02
CA TRP A 297 12.17 1.19 -6.01
C TRP A 297 11.79 0.41 -7.27
N ARG A 298 10.87 0.97 -8.08
CA ARG A 298 10.44 0.33 -9.32
C ARG A 298 11.31 0.81 -10.49
N ILE A 299 11.66 -0.11 -11.39
CA ILE A 299 12.14 0.18 -12.73
C ILE A 299 11.08 -0.25 -13.72
N ILE A 300 10.61 0.69 -14.50
CA ILE A 300 9.55 0.50 -15.47
C ILE A 300 10.13 0.68 -16.86
N ARG A 301 9.88 -0.30 -17.74
CA ARG A 301 10.06 -0.16 -19.18
C ARG A 301 8.70 -0.09 -19.83
N VAL A 302 8.49 0.95 -20.62
CA VAL A 302 7.21 1.16 -21.28
C VAL A 302 7.44 1.36 -22.78
N ASN A 303 6.66 0.66 -23.59
CA ASN A 303 6.75 0.78 -25.05
C ASN A 303 6.32 2.17 -25.56
N GLY A 304 6.69 2.51 -26.78
CA GLY A 304 6.52 3.86 -27.33
C GLY A 304 5.07 4.34 -27.48
N ASN A 305 4.07 3.46 -27.35
CA ASN A 305 2.64 3.84 -27.34
C ASN A 305 2.03 3.83 -25.92
N PHE A 306 2.84 3.60 -24.89
CA PHE A 306 2.47 3.59 -23.46
C PHE A 306 1.33 2.62 -23.09
N LYS A 307 1.22 1.51 -23.82
CA LYS A 307 0.21 0.48 -23.56
C LYS A 307 0.75 -0.73 -22.81
N LYS A 308 2.04 -1.02 -23.00
CA LYS A 308 2.71 -2.15 -22.37
C LYS A 308 3.73 -1.62 -21.37
N TRP A 309 3.55 -1.98 -20.10
CA TRP A 309 4.36 -1.57 -18.95
C TRP A 309 5.00 -2.80 -18.33
N ASP A 310 6.31 -2.88 -18.36
CA ASP A 310 7.08 -3.93 -17.73
C ASP A 310 7.68 -3.35 -16.44
N ILE A 311 7.19 -3.79 -15.30
CA ILE A 311 7.52 -3.28 -13.98
C ILE A 311 8.41 -4.29 -13.27
N SER A 312 9.54 -3.82 -12.75
CA SER A 312 10.44 -4.63 -11.92
C SER A 312 10.90 -3.86 -10.70
N THR A 313 11.17 -4.58 -9.61
CA THR A 313 11.64 -3.98 -8.35
C THR A 313 13.14 -4.19 -8.18
N GLN A 314 13.79 -3.16 -7.70
CA GLN A 314 15.20 -3.17 -7.32
C GLN A 314 15.35 -2.72 -5.86
N TYR A 315 16.47 -3.05 -5.23
CA TYR A 315 16.70 -2.79 -3.80
C TYR A 315 18.06 -2.14 -3.56
N VAL A 316 18.11 -1.22 -2.60
CA VAL A 316 19.35 -0.64 -2.09
C VAL A 316 20.07 -1.72 -1.26
N LYS A 317 21.08 -2.34 -1.85
CA LYS A 317 21.83 -3.43 -1.19
C LYS A 317 22.88 -2.93 -0.20
N SER A 318 23.57 -1.86 -0.54
CA SER A 318 24.65 -1.29 0.27
C SER A 318 24.81 0.20 0.04
N ILE A 319 25.29 0.89 1.06
CA ILE A 319 25.75 2.28 1.03
C ILE A 319 27.15 2.33 1.69
N PRO A 320 27.92 3.41 1.54
CA PRO A 320 29.25 3.51 2.15
C PRO A 320 29.30 3.16 3.65
N SER A 321 28.28 3.59 4.43
CA SER A 321 28.19 3.29 5.86
C SER A 321 27.67 1.90 6.21
N LEU A 322 27.00 1.20 5.28
CA LEU A 322 26.37 -0.10 5.51
C LEU A 322 26.63 -1.08 4.37
N ALA A 323 27.27 -2.19 4.69
CA ALA A 323 27.53 -3.26 3.73
C ALA A 323 26.26 -4.05 3.33
N ASP A 324 25.22 -4.03 4.17
CA ASP A 324 23.95 -4.73 3.93
C ASP A 324 22.81 -3.89 4.52
N VAL A 325 22.18 -3.10 3.66
CA VAL A 325 21.06 -2.19 4.01
C VAL A 325 19.83 -3.01 4.38
N ASN A 326 19.49 -4.02 3.60
CA ASN A 326 18.27 -4.80 3.82
C ASN A 326 18.30 -5.55 5.15
N LYS A 327 19.46 -6.07 5.56
CA LYS A 327 19.60 -6.72 6.86
C LYS A 327 19.35 -5.76 8.02
N VAL A 328 19.83 -4.53 7.91
CA VAL A 328 19.64 -3.51 8.96
C VAL A 328 18.18 -3.06 8.99
N SER A 329 17.59 -2.74 7.84
CA SER A 329 16.19 -2.30 7.75
C SER A 329 15.21 -3.41 8.16
N TYR A 330 15.47 -4.67 7.76
CA TYR A 330 14.69 -5.82 8.23
C TYR A 330 14.65 -5.89 9.76
N LYS A 331 15.82 -5.77 10.39
CA LYS A 331 15.90 -5.83 11.85
C LYS A 331 15.19 -4.67 12.54
N LEU A 332 15.32 -3.47 12.01
CA LEU A 332 14.58 -2.30 12.53
C LEU A 332 13.07 -2.51 12.41
N TYR A 333 12.61 -3.04 11.29
CA TYR A 333 11.19 -3.31 11.07
C TYR A 333 10.68 -4.43 11.97
N GLU A 334 11.41 -5.55 12.05
CA GLU A 334 11.09 -6.67 12.93
C GLU A 334 10.96 -6.23 14.40
N ASP A 335 11.86 -5.36 14.87
CA ASP A 335 11.86 -4.85 16.24
C ASP A 335 10.69 -3.85 16.49
N ALA A 336 10.28 -3.10 15.49
CA ALA A 336 9.19 -2.11 15.59
C ALA A 336 7.79 -2.73 15.46
N LEU A 337 7.66 -3.83 14.71
CA LEU A 337 6.36 -4.42 14.36
C LEU A 337 5.44 -4.73 15.54
N PRO A 338 5.91 -5.31 16.67
CA PRO A 338 5.02 -5.59 17.81
C PRO A 338 4.35 -4.34 18.36
N ASP A 339 5.03 -3.19 18.39
CA ASP A 339 4.46 -1.93 18.85
C ASP A 339 3.55 -1.30 17.78
N ILE A 340 3.90 -1.41 16.50
CA ILE A 340 3.05 -1.01 15.37
C ILE A 340 1.74 -1.81 15.42
N MET A 341 1.82 -3.13 15.52
CA MET A 341 0.65 -4.01 15.55
C MET A 341 -0.29 -3.72 16.72
N LYS A 342 0.22 -3.40 17.91
CA LYS A 342 -0.62 -3.01 19.06
C LYS A 342 -1.56 -1.85 18.73
N ASN A 343 -1.15 -0.91 17.87
CA ASN A 343 -1.99 0.22 17.49
C ASN A 343 -3.05 -0.18 16.46
N HIS A 344 -2.80 -1.21 15.65
CA HIS A 344 -3.74 -1.66 14.62
C HIS A 344 -4.78 -2.66 15.12
N ILE A 345 -4.50 -3.43 16.18
CA ILE A 345 -5.46 -4.42 16.71
C ILE A 345 -6.68 -3.80 17.35
N ASP A 346 -6.66 -2.50 17.65
CA ASP A 346 -7.82 -1.78 18.20
C ASP A 346 -9.05 -1.88 17.30
N ALA A 347 -8.85 -1.96 15.99
CA ALA A 347 -9.93 -2.15 15.03
C ALA A 347 -10.69 -3.48 15.21
N PHE A 348 -10.06 -4.50 15.80
CA PHE A 348 -10.70 -5.79 16.09
C PHE A 348 -11.49 -5.80 17.41
N TYR A 349 -11.20 -4.87 18.32
CA TYR A 349 -11.85 -4.86 19.63
C TYR A 349 -13.38 -4.71 19.58
N PRO A 350 -13.98 -3.81 18.77
CA PRO A 350 -15.45 -3.72 18.68
C PRO A 350 -16.10 -5.02 18.19
N VAL A 351 -15.46 -5.72 17.27
CA VAL A 351 -15.93 -7.03 16.78
C VAL A 351 -15.84 -8.04 17.90
N PHE A 352 -14.69 -8.17 18.54
CA PHE A 352 -14.50 -9.05 19.70
C PHE A 352 -15.50 -8.75 20.83
N ASP A 353 -15.68 -7.48 21.20
CA ASP A 353 -16.61 -7.09 22.29
C ASP A 353 -18.05 -7.48 21.97
N SER A 354 -18.49 -7.38 20.71
CA SER A 354 -19.82 -7.85 20.30
C SER A 354 -19.99 -9.37 20.46
N TYR A 355 -18.94 -10.15 20.16
CA TYR A 355 -18.96 -11.61 20.33
C TYR A 355 -18.77 -12.05 21.79
N ARG A 356 -18.09 -11.26 22.61
CA ARG A 356 -17.90 -11.52 24.04
C ARG A 356 -19.23 -11.74 24.75
N TYR A 357 -20.28 -11.00 24.42
CA TYR A 357 -21.61 -11.19 24.99
C TYR A 357 -22.22 -12.56 24.67
N VAL A 358 -22.02 -13.05 23.43
CA VAL A 358 -22.48 -14.39 23.04
C VAL A 358 -21.75 -15.47 23.83
N LEU A 359 -20.45 -15.30 24.07
CA LEU A 359 -19.62 -16.22 24.84
C LEU A 359 -19.97 -16.22 26.31
N THR A 360 -20.37 -15.07 26.89
CA THR A 360 -20.70 -14.94 28.33
C THR A 360 -22.14 -15.30 28.67
N ASP A 361 -23.06 -15.38 27.69
CA ASP A 361 -24.48 -15.80 27.93
C ASP A 361 -24.60 -17.30 28.30
N SER A 362 -23.51 -18.05 28.29
CA SER A 362 -23.39 -19.48 28.63
C SER A 362 -23.07 -19.76 30.09
N ASN A 363 -23.34 -18.85 31.04
CA ASN A 363 -22.99 -18.93 32.46
C ASN A 363 -21.47 -18.93 32.76
N LEU A 364 -20.67 -18.45 31.85
CA LEU A 364 -19.24 -18.29 32.05
C LEU A 364 -18.94 -17.01 32.87
N PRO A 365 -17.91 -17.00 33.72
CA PRO A 365 -17.43 -15.79 34.35
C PRO A 365 -17.05 -14.73 33.29
N VAL A 366 -17.49 -13.49 33.49
CA VAL A 366 -17.23 -12.39 32.52
C VAL A 366 -15.72 -12.15 32.33
N GLU A 367 -14.93 -12.48 33.35
CA GLU A 367 -13.49 -12.28 33.42
C GLU A 367 -12.69 -13.29 32.59
N ILE A 368 -13.33 -14.32 32.01
CA ILE A 368 -12.62 -15.27 31.13
C ILE A 368 -12.03 -14.52 29.91
N PHE A 369 -12.77 -13.55 29.39
CA PHE A 369 -12.36 -12.79 28.23
C PHE A 369 -12.07 -11.33 28.60
N PRO A 370 -11.17 -10.65 27.87
CA PRO A 370 -10.88 -9.23 28.07
C PRO A 370 -12.14 -8.38 28.15
N THR A 371 -12.20 -7.48 29.14
CA THR A 371 -13.34 -6.61 29.38
C THR A 371 -13.14 -5.18 28.90
N ASP A 372 -11.90 -4.82 28.59
CA ASP A 372 -11.53 -3.54 27.98
C ASP A 372 -10.46 -3.71 26.89
N ILE A 373 -10.20 -2.63 26.18
CA ILE A 373 -9.29 -2.61 25.03
C ILE A 373 -7.83 -2.89 25.43
N GLU A 374 -7.40 -2.49 26.62
CA GLU A 374 -6.02 -2.70 27.07
C GLU A 374 -5.77 -4.18 27.39
N GLU A 375 -6.72 -4.83 28.09
CA GLU A 375 -6.68 -6.27 28.32
C GLU A 375 -6.73 -7.05 27.00
N PHE A 376 -7.58 -6.59 26.05
CA PHE A 376 -7.67 -7.19 24.72
C PHE A 376 -6.37 -7.12 23.96
N ARG A 377 -5.70 -5.96 23.92
CA ARG A 377 -4.39 -5.78 23.27
C ARG A 377 -3.36 -6.78 23.78
N VAL A 378 -3.22 -6.86 25.10
CA VAL A 378 -2.25 -7.78 25.72
C VAL A 378 -2.59 -9.22 25.36
N TRP A 379 -3.83 -9.64 25.59
CA TRP A 379 -4.29 -10.99 25.33
C TRP A 379 -4.13 -11.41 23.86
N PHE A 380 -4.51 -10.53 22.93
CA PHE A 380 -4.45 -10.78 21.50
C PHE A 380 -2.98 -10.86 21.03
N MET A 381 -2.14 -9.93 21.46
CA MET A 381 -0.71 -9.95 21.11
C MET A 381 0.03 -11.16 21.67
N GLU A 382 -0.30 -11.59 22.90
CA GLU A 382 0.26 -12.83 23.47
C GLU A 382 -0.20 -14.08 22.72
N GLY A 383 -1.41 -14.06 22.15
CA GLY A 383 -2.00 -15.20 21.46
C GLY A 383 -1.57 -15.34 20.00
N VAL A 384 -1.65 -14.25 19.23
CA VAL A 384 -1.47 -14.26 17.75
C VAL A 384 -0.50 -13.21 17.23
N GLY A 385 0.07 -12.39 18.11
CA GLY A 385 0.92 -11.28 17.71
C GLY A 385 2.16 -11.70 16.89
N ASP A 386 2.76 -12.84 17.20
CA ASP A 386 3.90 -13.39 16.43
C ASP A 386 3.50 -13.72 14.99
N GLN A 387 2.32 -14.34 14.80
CA GLN A 387 1.80 -14.68 13.48
C GLN A 387 1.43 -13.42 12.70
N MET A 388 0.85 -12.41 13.34
CA MET A 388 0.55 -11.13 12.72
C MET A 388 1.81 -10.43 12.24
N CYS A 389 2.83 -10.30 13.09
CA CYS A 389 4.09 -9.67 12.73
C CYS A 389 4.75 -10.38 11.53
N LYS A 390 4.74 -11.72 11.53
CA LYS A 390 5.27 -12.50 10.40
C LYS A 390 4.46 -12.31 9.13
N ALA A 391 3.12 -12.25 9.21
CA ALA A 391 2.26 -12.01 8.07
C ALA A 391 2.55 -10.64 7.44
N PHE A 392 2.64 -9.59 8.26
CA PHE A 392 2.99 -8.26 7.77
C PHE A 392 4.41 -8.19 7.19
N LEU A 393 5.39 -8.87 7.77
CA LEU A 393 6.75 -8.93 7.19
C LEU A 393 6.77 -9.59 5.81
N LEU A 394 5.94 -10.63 5.61
CA LEU A 394 5.80 -11.26 4.30
C LEU A 394 5.14 -10.30 3.29
N HIS A 395 4.01 -9.70 3.66
CA HIS A 395 3.30 -8.73 2.83
C HIS A 395 4.19 -7.54 2.44
N ILE A 396 4.91 -6.94 3.39
CA ILE A 396 5.86 -5.85 3.13
C ILE A 396 6.98 -6.25 2.16
N SER A 397 7.32 -7.53 2.06
CA SER A 397 8.32 -7.99 1.10
C SER A 397 7.80 -8.00 -0.35
N GLY A 398 6.48 -7.96 -0.56
CA GLY A 398 5.82 -7.94 -1.87
C GLY A 398 6.00 -9.24 -2.67
N ASN A 399 6.00 -10.39 -2.02
CA ASN A 399 6.09 -11.71 -2.67
C ASN A 399 5.45 -12.81 -1.81
N GLU A 400 4.36 -12.50 -1.16
CA GLU A 400 3.66 -13.37 -0.22
C GLU A 400 3.02 -14.56 -0.90
N GLU A 401 2.38 -14.40 -2.06
CA GLU A 401 1.70 -15.48 -2.78
C GLU A 401 2.66 -16.63 -3.12
N ASN A 402 3.87 -16.29 -3.56
CA ASN A 402 4.88 -17.27 -3.97
C ASN A 402 5.76 -17.75 -2.80
N ASN A 403 5.53 -17.23 -1.59
CA ASN A 403 6.33 -17.59 -0.42
C ASN A 403 5.76 -18.83 0.28
N PRO A 404 6.52 -19.94 0.44
CA PRO A 404 6.02 -21.16 1.10
C PRO A 404 5.66 -20.93 2.58
N GLU A 405 6.21 -19.91 3.24
CA GLU A 405 5.87 -19.55 4.62
C GLU A 405 4.45 -19.00 4.72
N SER A 406 3.90 -18.35 3.68
CA SER A 406 2.53 -17.82 3.69
C SER A 406 1.49 -18.93 3.89
N ALA A 407 1.59 -20.02 3.16
CA ALA A 407 0.69 -21.17 3.32
C ALA A 407 0.78 -21.83 4.70
N LYS A 408 1.97 -21.83 5.29
CA LYS A 408 2.20 -22.32 6.67
C LYS A 408 1.59 -21.38 7.68
N LEU A 409 1.83 -20.09 7.52
CA LEU A 409 1.41 -19.04 8.45
C LEU A 409 -0.11 -18.93 8.53
N ARG A 410 -0.83 -19.07 7.42
CA ARG A 410 -2.31 -19.12 7.39
C ARG A 410 -2.86 -20.19 8.34
N LYS A 411 -2.25 -21.39 8.36
CA LYS A 411 -2.63 -22.49 9.27
C LYS A 411 -2.22 -22.21 10.71
N GLU A 412 -1.01 -21.69 10.91
CA GLU A 412 -0.51 -21.33 12.24
C GLU A 412 -1.36 -20.25 12.91
N PHE A 413 -1.91 -19.32 12.13
CA PHE A 413 -2.77 -18.25 12.65
C PHE A 413 -4.07 -18.81 13.25
N GLN A 414 -4.76 -19.73 12.55
CA GLN A 414 -5.94 -20.40 13.06
C GLN A 414 -5.65 -21.14 14.37
N VAL A 415 -4.59 -21.96 14.36
CA VAL A 415 -4.19 -22.73 15.55
C VAL A 415 -3.84 -21.83 16.73
N ALA A 416 -3.19 -20.69 16.46
CA ALA A 416 -2.84 -19.73 17.50
C ALA A 416 -4.10 -19.09 18.11
N MET A 417 -5.08 -18.68 17.28
CA MET A 417 -6.35 -18.14 17.77
C MET A 417 -7.14 -19.16 18.60
N GLU A 418 -7.25 -20.39 18.13
CA GLU A 418 -7.94 -21.46 18.86
C GLU A 418 -7.23 -21.72 20.21
N ASN A 419 -5.92 -21.83 20.23
CA ASN A 419 -5.15 -22.05 21.46
C ASN A 419 -5.25 -20.87 22.43
N MET A 420 -5.31 -19.64 21.95
CA MET A 420 -5.45 -18.44 22.76
C MET A 420 -6.77 -18.48 23.58
N VAL A 421 -7.87 -18.88 22.94
CA VAL A 421 -9.17 -19.04 23.61
C VAL A 421 -9.17 -20.26 24.51
N LEU A 422 -8.73 -21.41 24.03
CA LEU A 422 -8.70 -22.68 24.78
C LEU A 422 -7.90 -22.52 26.08
N LYS A 423 -6.76 -21.86 26.04
CA LYS A 423 -5.92 -21.61 27.23
C LYS A 423 -6.72 -20.90 28.32
N ARG A 424 -7.49 -19.87 27.98
CA ARG A 424 -8.35 -19.15 28.94
C ARG A 424 -9.44 -20.04 29.51
N LEU A 425 -10.13 -20.82 28.69
CA LEU A 425 -11.20 -21.73 29.15
C LEU A 425 -10.66 -22.76 30.13
N VAL A 426 -9.48 -23.32 29.88
CA VAL A 426 -8.82 -24.27 30.76
C VAL A 426 -8.36 -23.62 32.08
N GLU A 427 -7.78 -22.43 32.03
CA GLU A 427 -7.35 -21.67 33.22
C GLU A 427 -8.51 -21.38 34.20
N TYR A 428 -9.72 -21.15 33.65
CA TYR A 428 -10.92 -20.90 34.41
C TYR A 428 -11.70 -22.18 34.77
N ASN A 429 -11.14 -23.37 34.53
CA ASN A 429 -11.73 -24.69 34.81
C ASN A 429 -13.14 -24.86 34.19
N VAL A 430 -13.34 -24.37 32.95
CA VAL A 430 -14.57 -24.59 32.20
C VAL A 430 -14.69 -26.09 31.88
N ASP A 431 -15.90 -26.64 31.96
CA ASP A 431 -16.14 -28.05 31.69
C ASP A 431 -15.96 -28.41 30.21
N ASP A 432 -15.61 -29.68 29.94
CA ASP A 432 -15.25 -30.17 28.61
C ASP A 432 -16.38 -29.99 27.58
N GLU A 433 -17.68 -30.16 27.97
CA GLU A 433 -18.82 -29.99 27.03
C GLU A 433 -18.94 -28.53 26.59
N THR A 434 -18.73 -27.59 27.54
CA THR A 434 -18.74 -26.16 27.26
C THR A 434 -17.53 -25.74 26.41
N ILE A 435 -16.34 -26.28 26.69
CA ILE A 435 -15.13 -26.05 25.90
C ILE A 435 -15.38 -26.50 24.44
N GLU A 436 -15.86 -27.74 24.25
CA GLU A 436 -16.12 -28.28 22.88
C GLU A 436 -17.08 -27.38 22.10
N MET A 437 -18.18 -26.94 22.74
CA MET A 437 -19.14 -26.03 22.08
C MET A 437 -18.53 -24.67 21.72
N LEU A 438 -17.75 -24.08 22.63
CA LEU A 438 -17.13 -22.77 22.39
C LEU A 438 -16.02 -22.84 21.34
N MET A 439 -15.23 -23.89 21.31
CA MET A 439 -14.19 -24.08 20.31
C MET A 439 -14.77 -24.25 18.91
N LEU A 440 -15.92 -24.94 18.75
CA LEU A 440 -16.66 -24.97 17.48
C LEU A 440 -17.10 -23.56 17.04
N PHE A 441 -17.55 -22.73 17.98
CA PHE A 441 -17.93 -21.36 17.70
C PHE A 441 -16.71 -20.50 17.31
N VAL A 442 -15.58 -20.63 18.01
CA VAL A 442 -14.32 -19.92 17.70
C VAL A 442 -13.82 -20.30 16.31
N SER A 443 -13.79 -21.59 15.98
CA SER A 443 -13.36 -22.08 14.67
C SER A 443 -14.24 -21.51 13.55
N SER A 444 -15.57 -21.56 13.71
CA SER A 444 -16.51 -20.98 12.72
C SER A 444 -16.37 -19.45 12.60
N THR A 445 -16.10 -18.77 13.71
CA THR A 445 -15.86 -17.32 13.71
C THR A 445 -14.58 -16.97 12.98
N TYR A 446 -13.51 -17.76 13.19
CA TYR A 446 -12.27 -17.61 12.43
C TYR A 446 -12.51 -17.76 10.94
N GLU A 447 -13.14 -18.85 10.51
CA GLU A 447 -13.41 -19.12 9.08
C GLU A 447 -14.18 -17.99 8.38
N VAL A 448 -15.11 -17.36 9.08
CA VAL A 448 -15.99 -16.33 8.49
C VAL A 448 -15.38 -14.92 8.55
N LEU A 449 -14.69 -14.56 9.65
CA LEU A 449 -14.29 -13.18 9.91
C LEU A 449 -12.79 -12.93 9.75
N PHE A 450 -11.95 -13.88 10.12
CA PHE A 450 -10.51 -13.68 10.18
C PHE A 450 -9.78 -14.34 9.00
N GLN A 451 -10.19 -15.53 8.60
CA GLN A 451 -9.54 -16.25 7.52
C GLN A 451 -9.50 -15.44 6.21
N PRO A 452 -10.59 -14.80 5.74
CA PRO A 452 -10.53 -13.99 4.53
C PRO A 452 -9.50 -12.86 4.60
N LYS A 453 -9.38 -12.20 5.77
CA LYS A 453 -8.42 -11.10 5.98
C LYS A 453 -6.98 -11.59 6.03
N VAL A 454 -6.74 -12.73 6.68
CA VAL A 454 -5.41 -13.37 6.72
C VAL A 454 -5.03 -13.90 5.32
N GLU A 455 -5.99 -14.43 4.59
CA GLU A 455 -5.77 -14.85 3.19
C GLU A 455 -5.47 -13.67 2.31
N SER A 456 -6.24 -12.58 2.41
CA SER A 456 -6.03 -11.36 1.64
C SER A 456 -4.66 -10.71 1.89
N LEU A 457 -4.17 -10.78 3.12
CA LEU A 457 -2.83 -10.26 3.48
C LEU A 457 -1.67 -11.17 3.00
N LEU A 458 -1.94 -12.42 2.70
CA LEU A 458 -0.93 -13.43 2.39
C LEU A 458 -1.08 -14.07 1.00
N THR A 459 -1.99 -13.52 0.18
CA THR A 459 -2.21 -13.97 -1.20
C THR A 459 -2.76 -12.84 -2.07
N ASP A 460 -2.44 -12.85 -3.34
CA ASP A 460 -2.89 -11.87 -4.35
C ASP A 460 -4.10 -12.36 -5.16
N THR A 461 -4.85 -13.33 -4.64
CA THR A 461 -5.93 -14.00 -5.38
C THR A 461 -7.33 -13.68 -4.88
N ASN A 462 -7.46 -12.72 -3.97
CA ASN A 462 -8.74 -12.28 -3.42
C ASN A 462 -9.40 -11.18 -4.28
N GLN A 463 -10.62 -10.75 -3.91
CA GLN A 463 -11.38 -9.76 -4.70
C GLN A 463 -10.83 -8.32 -4.60
N VAL A 464 -10.08 -8.02 -3.55
CA VAL A 464 -9.56 -6.68 -3.26
C VAL A 464 -8.14 -6.53 -3.83
N ASP A 465 -7.34 -7.58 -3.64
CA ASP A 465 -5.96 -7.64 -4.08
C ASP A 465 -5.83 -8.76 -5.11
N THR A 466 -5.76 -8.39 -6.38
CA THR A 466 -5.60 -9.35 -7.48
C THR A 466 -4.50 -8.89 -8.39
N ASN A 467 -3.49 -9.74 -8.60
CA ASN A 467 -2.51 -9.48 -9.63
C ASN A 467 -3.14 -9.43 -11.02
N VAL A 468 -2.72 -8.45 -11.79
CA VAL A 468 -3.27 -8.11 -13.11
C VAL A 468 -2.70 -8.98 -14.23
N SER A 469 -1.65 -9.73 -13.95
CA SER A 469 -1.02 -10.65 -14.88
C SER A 469 -1.26 -12.10 -14.47
N SER A 470 -0.81 -13.02 -15.30
CA SER A 470 -0.74 -14.44 -14.93
C SER A 470 0.33 -14.77 -13.88
N SER A 471 1.07 -13.75 -13.43
CA SER A 471 2.09 -13.82 -12.40
C SER A 471 1.53 -13.21 -11.11
N THR A 472 1.60 -13.93 -10.04
CA THR A 472 1.30 -13.50 -8.68
C THR A 472 2.57 -12.89 -8.06
N ASP A 473 3.12 -11.85 -8.67
CA ASP A 473 4.39 -11.26 -8.27
C ASP A 473 4.30 -9.72 -8.33
N ASP A 474 4.09 -9.10 -7.18
CA ASP A 474 4.06 -7.64 -7.00
C ASP A 474 5.37 -6.94 -7.30
N LEU A 475 6.44 -7.70 -7.42
CA LEU A 475 7.77 -7.17 -7.65
C LEU A 475 8.11 -7.09 -9.14
N ASN A 476 7.56 -8.00 -9.97
CA ASN A 476 7.86 -8.08 -11.40
C ASN A 476 6.60 -8.42 -12.19
N VAL A 477 5.99 -7.46 -12.84
CA VAL A 477 4.72 -7.62 -13.55
C VAL A 477 4.74 -6.94 -14.92
N GLU A 478 4.06 -7.55 -15.88
CA GLU A 478 3.76 -6.95 -17.18
C GLU A 478 2.29 -6.53 -17.22
N LEU A 479 2.06 -5.23 -17.39
CA LEU A 479 0.72 -4.66 -17.50
C LEU A 479 0.41 -4.26 -18.94
N ASN A 480 -0.80 -4.57 -19.40
CA ASN A 480 -1.32 -4.10 -20.66
C ASN A 480 -2.48 -3.16 -20.41
N ILE A 481 -2.27 -1.86 -20.63
CA ILE A 481 -3.25 -0.82 -20.39
C ILE A 481 -4.08 -0.59 -21.66
N GLY A 482 -5.39 -0.80 -21.58
CA GLY A 482 -6.31 -0.54 -22.68
C GLY A 482 -6.39 0.95 -23.06
N ASN A 483 -7.02 1.23 -24.20
CA ASN A 483 -7.52 2.57 -24.52
C ASN A 483 -9.01 2.60 -24.18
N LYS A 484 -9.48 3.79 -23.79
CA LYS A 484 -10.92 4.08 -23.73
C LYS A 484 -11.59 3.87 -25.09
#